data_8b89cac280f9463354cb4538e52d7e10
#
_entry.id   8b89cac280f9463354cb4538e52d7e10
#
_cell.length_a   1.000
_cell.length_b   1.000
_cell.length_c   1.000
_cell.angle_alpha   90.00
_cell.angle_beta   90.00
_cell.angle_gamma   90.00
#
_symmetry.space_group_name_H-M   'P 1'
#
loop_
_entity.id
_entity.type
_entity.pdbx_description
1 polymer ?
#
loop_
_entity_poly.entity_id
_entity_poly.type
_entity_poly.pdbx_seq_one_letter_code
_entity_poly.pdbx_strand_id
1 'polypeptide(L)'
;IAREEGHHGIRANCVAVGLIAVGLSQEIDSPPGGILDQWMNQVPLGRAGDPQELFDAVVFLASDNAGYISGQSLPVDGGYSG
;
A
#
# COMPACT_ATOMS: atom_id res chain seq x y z
N ILE A 1 -15.31 11.23 6.18
CA ILE A 1 -16.22 10.05 6.22
C ILE A 1 -16.09 9.33 7.56
N ALA A 2 -14.87 9.00 7.97
CA ALA A 2 -14.67 8.29 9.23
C ALA A 2 -15.26 9.04 10.43
N ARG A 3 -15.02 10.34 10.51
CA ARG A 3 -15.50 11.18 11.62
C ARG A 3 -17.01 11.39 11.55
N GLU A 4 -17.56 11.50 10.36
CA GLU A 4 -18.97 11.78 10.15
C GLU A 4 -19.85 10.55 10.35
N GLU A 5 -19.35 9.38 9.95
CA GLU A 5 -20.12 8.14 9.91
C GLU A 5 -19.77 7.16 11.03
N GLY A 6 -18.78 7.52 11.88
CA GLY A 6 -18.32 6.65 12.95
C GLY A 6 -19.42 6.25 13.93
N HIS A 7 -20.36 7.15 14.23
CA HIS A 7 -21.46 6.86 15.14
C HIS A 7 -22.46 5.85 14.60
N HIS A 8 -22.40 5.55 13.30
CA HIS A 8 -23.18 4.48 12.67
C HIS A 8 -22.43 3.15 12.64
N GLY A 9 -21.25 3.07 13.26
CA GLY A 9 -20.42 1.87 13.19
C GLY A 9 -19.66 1.71 11.89
N ILE A 10 -19.56 2.77 11.09
CA ILE A 10 -18.85 2.73 9.80
C ILE A 10 -17.41 3.18 10.03
N ARG A 11 -16.45 2.37 9.57
CA ARG A 11 -15.04 2.73 9.55
C ARG A 11 -14.62 3.07 8.12
N ALA A 12 -13.73 4.03 7.99
CA ALA A 12 -13.18 4.41 6.70
C ALA A 12 -11.68 4.65 6.85
N ASN A 13 -10.89 3.92 6.09
CA ASN A 13 -9.44 4.03 6.06
C ASN A 13 -8.97 4.10 4.62
N CYS A 14 -7.74 4.54 4.44
CA CYS A 14 -7.11 4.69 3.13
C CYS A 14 -5.82 3.87 3.10
N VAL A 15 -5.53 3.23 1.98
CA VAL A 15 -4.25 2.58 1.75
C VAL A 15 -3.49 3.38 0.70
N ALA A 16 -2.32 3.88 1.08
CA ALA A 16 -1.44 4.61 0.17
C ALA A 16 -0.44 3.63 -0.44
N VAL A 17 -0.59 3.38 -1.72
CA VAL A 17 0.14 2.31 -2.41
C VAL A 17 1.42 2.84 -3.03
N GLY A 18 2.53 2.16 -2.78
CA GLY A 18 3.81 2.43 -3.42
C GLY A 18 4.01 1.63 -4.70
N LEU A 19 5.25 1.21 -4.94
CA LEU A 19 5.60 0.40 -6.12
C LEU A 19 5.22 -1.05 -5.89
N ILE A 20 4.23 -1.54 -6.65
CA ILE A 20 3.75 -2.91 -6.57
C ILE A 20 4.03 -3.62 -7.89
N ALA A 21 4.56 -4.84 -7.79
CA ALA A 21 4.89 -5.66 -8.95
C ALA A 21 3.63 -6.32 -9.50
N VAL A 22 2.89 -5.60 -10.35
CA VAL A 22 1.68 -6.12 -11.00
C VAL A 22 1.82 -6.01 -12.52
N GLY A 23 1.26 -6.99 -13.22
CA GLY A 23 1.03 -7.00 -14.65
C GLY A 23 2.02 -6.18 -15.47
N LEU A 24 1.62 -4.99 -15.84
CA LEU A 24 2.41 -4.10 -16.70
C LEU A 24 3.78 -3.75 -16.08
N SER A 25 3.86 -3.59 -14.76
CA SER A 25 5.12 -3.30 -14.09
C SER A 25 6.12 -4.45 -14.19
N GLN A 26 5.63 -5.68 -14.19
CA GLN A 26 6.48 -6.86 -14.36
C GLN A 26 6.93 -7.06 -15.80
N GLU A 27 6.12 -6.63 -16.75
CA GLU A 27 6.35 -6.82 -18.16
C GLU A 27 7.17 -5.70 -18.80
N ILE A 28 7.29 -4.56 -18.14
CA ILE A 28 8.12 -3.46 -18.64
C ILE A 28 9.58 -3.89 -18.61
N ASP A 29 10.16 -3.98 -19.78
CA ASP A 29 11.58 -4.24 -19.95
C ASP A 29 12.35 -2.96 -19.64
N SER A 30 12.67 -2.77 -18.36
CA SER A 30 13.40 -1.59 -17.92
C SER A 30 14.90 -1.86 -17.99
N PRO A 31 15.67 -1.04 -18.71
CA PRO A 31 17.11 -1.22 -18.78
C PRO A 31 17.74 -1.02 -17.39
N PRO A 32 18.88 -1.68 -17.13
CA PRO A 32 19.63 -1.45 -15.89
C PRO A 32 19.92 0.05 -15.70
N GLY A 33 19.70 0.56 -14.49
CA GLY A 33 19.84 1.98 -14.19
C GLY A 33 18.70 2.86 -14.67
N GLY A 34 17.63 2.25 -15.20
CA GLY A 34 16.44 2.97 -15.65
C GLY A 34 15.57 3.45 -14.49
N ILE A 35 14.42 4.02 -14.84
CA ILE A 35 13.55 4.70 -13.85
C ILE A 35 13.04 3.75 -12.77
N LEU A 36 12.75 2.48 -13.12
CA LEU A 36 12.29 1.50 -12.14
C LEU A 36 13.40 1.16 -11.14
N ASP A 37 14.63 0.98 -11.61
CA ASP A 37 15.76 0.71 -10.72
C ASP A 37 16.03 1.89 -9.79
N GLN A 38 15.95 3.12 -10.31
CA GLN A 38 16.10 4.32 -9.51
C GLN A 38 15.02 4.42 -8.44
N TRP A 39 13.79 4.07 -8.79
CA TRP A 39 12.68 4.08 -7.85
C TRP A 39 12.87 3.02 -6.77
N MET A 40 13.21 1.78 -7.16
CA MET A 40 13.45 0.69 -6.19
C MET A 40 14.60 1.01 -5.24
N ASN A 41 15.62 1.73 -5.70
CA ASN A 41 16.74 2.15 -4.84
C ASN A 41 16.31 3.11 -3.74
N GLN A 42 15.18 3.81 -3.92
CA GLN A 42 14.63 4.71 -2.92
C GLN A 42 13.67 4.01 -1.94
N VAL A 43 13.32 2.76 -2.20
CA VAL A 43 12.48 1.96 -1.31
C VAL A 43 13.38 1.28 -0.28
N PRO A 44 13.21 1.57 1.03
CA PRO A 44 14.08 0.99 2.05
C PRO A 44 14.13 -0.54 2.03
N LEU A 45 13.02 -1.22 1.71
CA LEU A 45 13.04 -2.69 1.60
C LEU A 45 13.73 -3.17 0.34
N GLY A 46 14.04 -2.29 -0.61
CA GLY A 46 14.87 -2.62 -1.78
C GLY A 46 14.17 -3.45 -2.84
N ARG A 47 12.85 -3.52 -2.80
CA ARG A 47 12.08 -4.28 -3.79
C ARG A 47 10.70 -3.68 -3.99
N ALA A 48 10.06 -4.02 -5.10
CA ALA A 48 8.64 -3.77 -5.28
C ALA A 48 7.82 -4.68 -4.36
N GLY A 49 6.66 -4.23 -3.94
CA GLY A 49 5.75 -5.06 -3.17
C GLY A 49 5.05 -6.09 -4.05
N ASP A 50 4.67 -7.20 -3.44
CA ASP A 50 3.86 -8.20 -4.10
C ASP A 50 2.38 -7.80 -3.99
N PRO A 51 1.55 -8.03 -5.03
CA PRO A 51 0.11 -7.73 -4.95
C PRO A 51 -0.57 -8.37 -3.73
N GLN A 52 -0.13 -9.55 -3.30
CA GLN A 52 -0.69 -10.21 -2.12
C GLN A 52 -0.43 -9.41 -0.85
N GLU A 53 0.73 -8.75 -0.76
CA GLU A 53 1.04 -7.91 0.40
C GLU A 53 0.11 -6.70 0.49
N LEU A 54 -0.24 -6.11 -0.63
CA LEU A 54 -1.24 -5.04 -0.68
C LEU A 54 -2.62 -5.56 -0.30
N PHE A 55 -3.00 -6.71 -0.85
CA PHE A 55 -4.28 -7.35 -0.59
C PHE A 55 -4.44 -7.67 0.91
N ASP A 56 -3.40 -8.21 1.52
CA ASP A 56 -3.42 -8.55 2.95
C ASP A 56 -3.63 -7.31 3.82
N ALA A 57 -3.04 -6.18 3.47
CA ALA A 57 -3.25 -4.93 4.19
C ALA A 57 -4.70 -4.45 4.09
N VAL A 58 -5.28 -4.51 2.89
CA VAL A 58 -6.67 -4.12 2.65
C VAL A 58 -7.62 -5.03 3.43
N VAL A 59 -7.41 -6.34 3.36
CA VAL A 59 -8.24 -7.33 4.08
C VAL A 59 -8.16 -7.11 5.58
N PHE A 60 -6.96 -6.83 6.13
CA PHE A 60 -6.81 -6.54 7.54
C PHE A 60 -7.64 -5.33 7.96
N LEU A 61 -7.52 -4.22 7.21
CA LEU A 61 -8.26 -3.00 7.54
C LEU A 61 -9.77 -3.17 7.42
N ALA A 62 -10.22 -4.04 6.53
CA ALA A 62 -11.64 -4.34 6.37
C ALA A 62 -12.17 -5.34 7.39
N SER A 63 -11.31 -6.00 8.12
CA SER A 63 -11.69 -7.08 9.03
C SER A 63 -12.04 -6.55 10.43
N ASP A 64 -12.67 -7.42 11.23
CA ASP A 64 -12.98 -7.12 12.63
C ASP A 64 -11.71 -6.95 13.47
N ASN A 65 -10.59 -7.49 13.01
CA ASN A 65 -9.29 -7.32 13.68
C ASN A 65 -8.82 -5.87 13.70
N ALA A 66 -9.33 -5.04 12.79
CA ALA A 66 -9.05 -3.62 12.74
C ALA A 66 -10.24 -2.78 13.27
N GLY A 67 -11.01 -3.34 14.19
CA GLY A 67 -12.29 -2.77 14.64
C GLY A 67 -12.19 -1.39 15.27
N TYR A 68 -11.04 -1.01 15.80
CA TYR A 68 -10.84 0.31 16.41
C TYR A 68 -9.98 1.24 15.55
N ILE A 69 -9.69 0.85 14.29
CA ILE A 69 -8.92 1.64 13.34
C ILE A 69 -9.87 2.32 12.37
N SER A 70 -9.87 3.64 12.39
CA SER A 70 -10.68 4.44 11.45
C SER A 70 -10.03 5.80 11.22
N GLY A 71 -10.24 6.36 10.05
CA GLY A 71 -9.73 7.69 9.70
C GLY A 71 -8.24 7.70 9.40
N GLN A 72 -7.62 6.55 9.14
CA GLN A 72 -6.18 6.45 8.96
C GLN A 72 -5.80 6.24 7.51
N SER A 73 -4.58 6.65 7.18
CA SER A 73 -3.93 6.33 5.92
C SER A 73 -2.74 5.41 6.23
N LEU A 74 -2.76 4.22 5.67
CA LEU A 74 -1.70 3.22 5.86
C LEU A 74 -0.85 3.13 4.60
N PRO A 75 0.40 3.61 4.63
CA PRO A 75 1.31 3.43 3.49
C PRO A 75 1.71 1.96 3.36
N VAL A 76 1.62 1.43 2.15
CA VAL A 76 2.10 0.10 1.79
C VAL A 76 3.12 0.29 0.67
N ASP A 77 4.34 0.69 1.05
CA ASP A 77 5.33 1.24 0.15
C ASP A 77 6.77 0.83 0.47
N GLY A 78 6.95 -0.20 1.27
CA GLY A 78 8.28 -0.69 1.63
C GLY A 78 9.10 0.32 2.43
N GLY A 79 8.46 1.28 3.06
CA GLY A 79 9.12 2.30 3.86
C GLY A 79 9.44 3.60 3.11
N TYR A 80 9.02 3.72 1.84
CA TYR A 80 9.34 4.88 1.01
C TYR A 80 8.95 6.21 1.67
N SER A 81 7.78 6.27 2.30
CA SER A 81 7.29 7.49 2.94
C SER A 81 7.66 7.60 4.42
N GLY A 82 8.29 6.58 4.92
CA GLY A 82 8.63 6.50 6.35
C GLY A 82 9.83 7.28 6.79
#